data_9af4090fe8313a61f8da4fe3d24b267a
#
_entry.id   9af4090fe8313a61f8da4fe3d24b267a
#
_cell.length_a   1.000
_cell.length_b   1.000
_cell.length_c   1.000
_cell.angle_alpha   90.00
_cell.angle_beta   90.00
_cell.angle_gamma   90.00
#
_symmetry.space_group_name_H-M   'P 1'
#
loop_
_entity.id
_entity.type
_entity.pdbx_description
1 polymer ?
#
loop_
_entity_poly.entity_id
_entity_poly.type
_entity_poly.pdbx_seq_one_letter_code
_entity_poly.pdbx_strand_id
1 'polypeptide(L)'
;EGDVCAGTGALGGMGAEICREFARNGANVVMLDLDEEKVKAAAADLAAEFGIHAEGYKMNATDEAEVQAAVDATIANFGRVDVLVNTAGILRFAAMEDLPLSDWEQVLNVNLTGYFITSQRFGREMIKAGQGRLVHISTVASHSPETFSGVYSSTKAGVNMMSKMLAAEWGPYGCLLYTSDAADD
;
A
#
# COMPACT_ATOMS: atom_id res chain seq x y z
N GLU A 1 -15.90 -3.56 -11.74
CA GLU A 1 -15.82 -5.01 -12.05
C GLU A 1 -14.64 -5.27 -12.99
N GLY A 2 -13.85 -6.31 -12.69
CA GLY A 2 -12.70 -6.70 -13.51
C GLY A 2 -11.43 -5.88 -13.34
N ASP A 3 -11.43 -4.80 -12.56
CA ASP A 3 -10.21 -4.09 -12.19
C ASP A 3 -9.29 -4.99 -11.36
N VAL A 4 -7.98 -4.79 -11.47
CA VAL A 4 -6.97 -5.49 -10.67
C VAL A 4 -6.49 -4.57 -9.56
N CYS A 5 -6.80 -4.94 -8.31
CA CYS A 5 -6.53 -4.16 -7.11
C CYS A 5 -5.46 -4.83 -6.26
N ALA A 6 -4.31 -4.18 -6.08
CA ALA A 6 -3.23 -4.64 -5.24
C ALA A 6 -3.26 -3.93 -3.88
N GLY A 7 -3.13 -4.69 -2.79
CA GLY A 7 -3.06 -4.17 -1.42
C GLY A 7 -1.81 -4.64 -0.69
N THR A 8 -1.01 -3.71 -0.14
CA THR A 8 0.13 -4.03 0.73
C THR A 8 -0.31 -4.14 2.18
N GLY A 9 0.40 -4.93 3.01
CA GLY A 9 -0.04 -5.18 4.39
C GLY A 9 -1.39 -5.91 4.46
N ALA A 10 -1.64 -6.77 3.48
CA ALA A 10 -2.94 -7.39 3.21
C ALA A 10 -3.41 -8.38 4.28
N LEU A 11 -2.54 -8.78 5.21
CA LEU A 11 -2.89 -9.60 6.38
C LEU A 11 -3.23 -8.76 7.62
N GLY A 12 -2.98 -7.46 7.59
CA GLY A 12 -3.38 -6.54 8.65
C GLY A 12 -4.88 -6.24 8.61
N GLY A 13 -5.48 -5.81 9.74
CA GLY A 13 -6.91 -5.58 9.83
C GLY A 13 -7.47 -4.69 8.72
N MET A 14 -6.88 -3.53 8.50
CA MET A 14 -7.30 -2.60 7.44
C MET A 14 -7.03 -3.14 6.04
N GLY A 15 -5.82 -3.67 5.80
CA GLY A 15 -5.44 -4.22 4.48
C GLY A 15 -6.33 -5.39 4.07
N ALA A 16 -6.65 -6.29 4.99
CA ALA A 16 -7.52 -7.43 4.74
C ALA A 16 -8.96 -6.98 4.37
N GLU A 17 -9.52 -6.01 5.12
CA GLU A 17 -10.86 -5.49 4.84
C GLU A 17 -10.93 -4.73 3.51
N ILE A 18 -9.91 -3.97 3.16
CA ILE A 18 -9.83 -3.28 1.86
C ILE A 18 -9.78 -4.31 0.72
N CYS A 19 -8.96 -5.35 0.83
CA CYS A 19 -8.91 -6.42 -0.16
C CYS A 19 -10.26 -7.15 -0.28
N ARG A 20 -10.91 -7.40 0.85
CA ARG A 20 -12.23 -8.02 0.90
C ARG A 20 -13.30 -7.15 0.23
N GLU A 21 -13.25 -5.84 0.46
CA GLU A 21 -14.21 -4.91 -0.15
C GLU A 21 -14.02 -4.81 -1.67
N PHE A 22 -12.78 -4.84 -2.17
CA PHE A 22 -12.51 -4.94 -3.59
C PHE A 22 -13.10 -6.22 -4.19
N ALA A 23 -12.88 -7.37 -3.53
CA ALA A 23 -13.42 -8.66 -3.95
C ALA A 23 -14.96 -8.65 -3.99
N ARG A 24 -15.60 -8.10 -2.95
CA ARG A 24 -17.06 -7.96 -2.86
C ARG A 24 -17.63 -7.14 -4.02
N ASN A 25 -16.88 -6.17 -4.53
CA ASN A 25 -17.28 -5.34 -5.66
C ASN A 25 -16.83 -5.92 -7.03
N GLY A 26 -16.38 -7.17 -7.08
CA GLY A 26 -16.06 -7.88 -8.31
C GLY A 26 -14.72 -7.51 -8.93
N ALA A 27 -13.81 -6.92 -8.17
CA ALA A 27 -12.45 -6.70 -8.60
C ALA A 27 -11.60 -7.98 -8.40
N ASN A 28 -10.62 -8.18 -9.26
CA ASN A 28 -9.55 -9.14 -9.01
C ASN A 28 -8.58 -8.58 -7.98
N VAL A 29 -8.03 -9.40 -7.10
CA VAL A 29 -7.28 -8.93 -5.93
C VAL A 29 -5.87 -9.52 -5.90
N VAL A 30 -4.89 -8.67 -5.65
CA VAL A 30 -3.50 -9.05 -5.36
C VAL A 30 -3.20 -8.68 -3.91
N MET A 31 -3.02 -9.68 -3.08
CA MET A 31 -2.69 -9.51 -1.66
C MET A 31 -1.17 -9.59 -1.47
N LEU A 32 -0.57 -8.58 -0.84
CA LEU A 32 0.88 -8.44 -0.68
C LEU A 32 1.21 -8.33 0.82
N ASP A 33 1.98 -9.28 1.36
CA ASP A 33 2.39 -9.28 2.76
C ASP A 33 3.69 -10.08 2.98
N LEU A 34 4.23 -10.03 4.20
CA LEU A 34 5.49 -10.70 4.56
C LEU A 34 5.36 -12.23 4.69
N ASP A 35 4.21 -12.74 5.12
CA ASP A 35 3.97 -14.16 5.37
C ASP A 35 3.37 -14.83 4.12
N GLU A 36 4.22 -15.54 3.39
CA GLU A 36 3.86 -16.16 2.11
C GLU A 36 2.69 -17.14 2.22
N GLU A 37 2.71 -18.01 3.20
CA GLU A 37 1.69 -19.04 3.36
C GLU A 37 0.33 -18.44 3.72
N LYS A 38 0.33 -17.48 4.65
CA LYS A 38 -0.91 -16.83 5.06
C LYS A 38 -1.49 -15.95 3.96
N VAL A 39 -0.67 -15.21 3.22
CA VAL A 39 -1.19 -14.33 2.17
C VAL A 39 -1.75 -15.12 0.99
N LYS A 40 -1.14 -16.25 0.63
CA LYS A 40 -1.69 -17.19 -0.37
C LYS A 40 -3.02 -17.80 0.08
N ALA A 41 -3.10 -18.24 1.33
CA ALA A 41 -4.34 -18.79 1.88
C ALA A 41 -5.46 -17.74 1.90
N ALA A 42 -5.16 -16.52 2.37
CA ALA A 42 -6.14 -15.44 2.40
C ALA A 42 -6.66 -15.05 1.00
N ALA A 43 -5.78 -15.03 0.01
CA ALA A 43 -6.18 -14.77 -1.38
C ALA A 43 -7.07 -15.91 -1.94
N ALA A 44 -6.75 -17.17 -1.65
CA ALA A 44 -7.57 -18.30 -2.03
C ALA A 44 -8.97 -18.26 -1.38
N ASP A 45 -9.05 -17.86 -0.12
CA ASP A 45 -10.33 -17.68 0.58
C ASP A 45 -11.18 -16.58 -0.07
N LEU A 46 -10.60 -15.44 -0.45
CA LEU A 46 -11.31 -14.38 -1.17
C LEU A 46 -11.78 -14.85 -2.55
N ALA A 47 -10.93 -15.57 -3.30
CA ALA A 47 -11.30 -16.12 -4.60
C ALA A 47 -12.50 -17.08 -4.49
N ALA A 48 -12.49 -17.97 -3.49
CA ALA A 48 -13.57 -18.93 -3.25
C ALA A 48 -14.87 -18.25 -2.80
N GLU A 49 -14.79 -17.25 -1.93
CA GLU A 49 -15.96 -16.56 -1.37
C GLU A 49 -16.68 -15.67 -2.39
N PHE A 50 -15.91 -14.93 -3.21
CA PHE A 50 -16.45 -13.92 -4.11
C PHE A 50 -16.45 -14.30 -5.59
N GLY A 51 -15.88 -15.45 -5.96
CA GLY A 51 -15.83 -15.91 -7.36
C GLY A 51 -14.95 -15.04 -8.25
N ILE A 52 -13.91 -14.42 -7.71
CA ILE A 52 -12.95 -13.57 -8.41
C ILE A 52 -11.61 -14.28 -8.62
N HIS A 53 -10.74 -13.70 -9.44
CA HIS A 53 -9.34 -14.09 -9.44
C HIS A 53 -8.59 -13.33 -8.32
N ALA A 54 -7.98 -14.06 -7.41
CA ALA A 54 -7.15 -13.48 -6.35
C ALA A 54 -5.86 -14.26 -6.16
N GLU A 55 -4.75 -13.55 -5.98
CA GLU A 55 -3.42 -14.10 -5.76
C GLU A 55 -2.75 -13.43 -4.56
N GLY A 56 -1.99 -14.22 -3.80
CA GLY A 56 -1.18 -13.75 -2.68
C GLY A 56 0.30 -13.90 -2.95
N TYR A 57 1.06 -12.82 -2.79
CA TYR A 57 2.52 -12.86 -2.96
C TYR A 57 3.23 -12.36 -1.70
N LYS A 58 4.29 -13.08 -1.33
CA LYS A 58 5.22 -12.58 -0.33
C LYS A 58 5.88 -11.31 -0.85
N MET A 59 5.84 -10.25 -0.05
CA MET A 59 6.48 -8.99 -0.41
C MET A 59 6.86 -8.18 0.84
N ASN A 60 8.15 -7.95 1.02
CA ASN A 60 8.63 -6.91 1.90
C ASN A 60 8.65 -5.57 1.15
N ALA A 61 7.81 -4.63 1.55
CA ALA A 61 7.68 -3.32 0.89
C ALA A 61 8.99 -2.50 0.89
N THR A 62 9.95 -2.83 1.77
CA THR A 62 11.26 -2.17 1.86
C THR A 62 12.35 -2.83 1.03
N ASP A 63 12.04 -3.95 0.37
CA ASP A 63 12.97 -4.68 -0.50
C ASP A 63 12.58 -4.47 -1.97
N GLU A 64 13.41 -3.73 -2.71
CA GLU A 64 13.13 -3.40 -4.11
C GLU A 64 13.00 -4.63 -5.02
N ALA A 65 13.75 -5.71 -4.73
CA ALA A 65 13.70 -6.92 -5.54
C ALA A 65 12.42 -7.71 -5.28
N GLU A 66 11.99 -7.82 -4.01
CA GLU A 66 10.71 -8.47 -3.67
C GLU A 66 9.52 -7.67 -4.23
N VAL A 67 9.56 -6.33 -4.17
CA VAL A 67 8.53 -5.48 -4.76
C VAL A 67 8.48 -5.66 -6.28
N GLN A 68 9.64 -5.66 -6.96
CA GLN A 68 9.67 -5.87 -8.41
C GLN A 68 9.13 -7.26 -8.79
N ALA A 69 9.51 -8.30 -8.06
CA ALA A 69 8.99 -9.65 -8.30
C ALA A 69 7.47 -9.74 -8.14
N ALA A 70 6.90 -9.05 -7.15
CA ALA A 70 5.44 -8.97 -6.96
C ALA A 70 4.74 -8.24 -8.11
N VAL A 71 5.34 -7.15 -8.63
CA VAL A 71 4.84 -6.44 -9.81
C VAL A 71 4.87 -7.37 -11.04
N ASP A 72 5.99 -8.02 -11.30
CA ASP A 72 6.17 -8.92 -12.44
C ASP A 72 5.16 -10.08 -12.39
N ALA A 73 4.96 -10.67 -11.21
CA ALA A 73 3.95 -11.72 -10.99
C ALA A 73 2.52 -11.19 -11.22
N THR A 74 2.21 -9.98 -10.74
CA THR A 74 0.91 -9.34 -10.96
C THR A 74 0.65 -9.16 -12.45
N ILE A 75 1.60 -8.60 -13.19
CA ILE A 75 1.45 -8.39 -14.64
C ILE A 75 1.38 -9.71 -15.40
N ALA A 76 2.17 -10.72 -15.02
CA ALA A 76 2.12 -12.04 -15.64
C ALA A 76 0.77 -12.75 -15.48
N ASN A 77 0.15 -12.64 -14.28
CA ASN A 77 -1.09 -13.35 -13.97
C ASN A 77 -2.36 -12.58 -14.35
N PHE A 78 -2.32 -11.24 -14.30
CA PHE A 78 -3.52 -10.41 -14.51
C PHE A 78 -3.43 -9.51 -15.75
N GLY A 79 -2.23 -9.34 -16.32
CA GLY A 79 -1.98 -8.48 -17.49
C GLY A 79 -1.98 -6.98 -17.18
N ARG A 80 -2.40 -6.57 -15.99
CA ARG A 80 -2.55 -5.16 -15.59
C ARG A 80 -2.58 -4.99 -14.08
N VAL A 81 -2.46 -3.76 -13.63
CA VAL A 81 -2.82 -3.31 -12.28
C VAL A 81 -3.52 -1.96 -12.38
N ASP A 82 -4.71 -1.84 -11.78
CA ASP A 82 -5.54 -0.63 -11.86
C ASP A 82 -5.51 0.20 -10.58
N VAL A 83 -5.40 -0.48 -9.45
CA VAL A 83 -5.39 0.16 -8.13
C VAL A 83 -4.25 -0.42 -7.28
N LEU A 84 -3.52 0.46 -6.61
CA LEU A 84 -2.61 0.09 -5.52
C LEU A 84 -3.04 0.79 -4.24
N VAL A 85 -3.25 0.03 -3.17
CA VAL A 85 -3.49 0.57 -1.83
C VAL A 85 -2.32 0.22 -0.92
N ASN A 86 -1.62 1.24 -0.44
CA ASN A 86 -0.53 1.10 0.51
C ASN A 86 -1.06 1.23 1.94
N THR A 87 -1.17 0.09 2.64
CA THR A 87 -1.56 0.03 4.06
C THR A 87 -0.45 -0.49 4.97
N ALA A 88 0.61 -1.09 4.40
CA ALA A 88 1.72 -1.62 5.19
C ALA A 88 2.34 -0.53 6.07
N GLY A 89 2.42 -0.77 7.36
CA GLY A 89 2.97 0.21 8.28
C GLY A 89 3.20 -0.35 9.67
N ILE A 90 4.11 0.29 10.39
CA ILE A 90 4.42 0.00 11.78
C ILE A 90 4.32 1.27 12.61
N LEU A 91 4.09 1.09 13.89
CA LEU A 91 3.94 2.16 14.86
C LEU A 91 4.91 1.96 16.03
N ARG A 92 5.53 3.04 16.48
CA ARG A 92 6.32 3.11 17.70
C ARG A 92 5.91 4.34 18.49
N PHE A 93 5.61 4.15 19.77
CA PHE A 93 5.29 5.22 20.69
C PHE A 93 6.48 5.47 21.62
N ALA A 94 7.01 6.67 21.61
CA ALA A 94 8.03 7.12 22.54
C ALA A 94 8.04 8.66 22.60
N ALA A 95 8.51 9.22 23.72
CA ALA A 95 8.90 10.62 23.77
C ALA A 95 10.05 10.85 22.77
N MET A 96 10.06 11.98 22.08
CA MET A 96 11.03 12.22 20.99
C MET A 96 12.48 12.23 21.49
N GLU A 97 12.72 12.71 22.73
CA GLU A 97 14.02 12.69 23.37
C GLU A 97 14.53 11.30 23.74
N ASP A 98 13.62 10.32 23.90
CA ASP A 98 13.93 8.95 24.29
C ASP A 98 13.80 7.95 23.11
N LEU A 99 13.33 8.38 21.96
CA LEU A 99 13.13 7.50 20.79
C LEU A 99 14.49 7.01 20.25
N PRO A 100 14.74 5.67 20.25
CA PRO A 100 15.96 5.12 19.65
C PRO A 100 16.05 5.45 18.16
N LEU A 101 17.26 5.78 17.66
CA LEU A 101 17.49 6.03 16.25
C LEU A 101 17.08 4.82 15.39
N SER A 102 17.32 3.60 15.88
CA SER A 102 16.90 2.37 15.18
C SER A 102 15.39 2.27 14.96
N ASP A 103 14.60 2.71 15.96
CA ASP A 103 13.13 2.73 15.82
C ASP A 103 12.67 3.82 14.86
N TRP A 104 13.30 4.98 14.90
CA TRP A 104 13.10 6.05 13.92
C TRP A 104 13.36 5.56 12.50
N GLU A 105 14.54 4.97 12.24
CA GLU A 105 14.94 4.45 10.94
C GLU A 105 14.00 3.32 10.46
N GLN A 106 13.61 2.42 11.36
CA GLN A 106 12.70 1.34 11.02
C GLN A 106 11.33 1.86 10.59
N VAL A 107 10.75 2.82 11.33
CA VAL A 107 9.44 3.39 10.99
C VAL A 107 9.51 4.19 9.69
N LEU A 108 10.56 5.00 9.48
CA LEU A 108 10.79 5.69 8.22
C LEU A 108 10.89 4.71 7.04
N ASN A 109 11.66 3.65 7.22
CA ASN A 109 11.88 2.69 6.15
C ASN A 109 10.58 1.99 5.74
N VAL A 110 9.79 1.51 6.70
CA VAL A 110 8.54 0.82 6.38
C VAL A 110 7.46 1.79 5.88
N ASN A 111 7.20 2.87 6.63
CA ASN A 111 6.02 3.72 6.43
C ASN A 111 6.18 4.77 5.31
N LEU A 112 7.41 5.13 4.95
CA LEU A 112 7.67 6.14 3.92
C LEU A 112 8.46 5.55 2.75
N THR A 113 9.63 4.95 2.99
CA THR A 113 10.44 4.36 1.92
C THR A 113 9.70 3.19 1.24
N GLY A 114 9.05 2.32 2.01
CA GLY A 114 8.24 1.22 1.47
C GLY A 114 7.09 1.70 0.60
N TYR A 115 6.40 2.78 1.00
CA TYR A 115 5.37 3.41 0.17
C TYR A 115 5.95 4.00 -1.12
N PHE A 116 7.13 4.59 -1.07
CA PHE A 116 7.81 5.09 -2.25
C PHE A 116 8.16 3.96 -3.23
N ILE A 117 8.80 2.89 -2.75
CA ILE A 117 9.23 1.76 -3.60
C ILE A 117 8.03 1.11 -4.27
N THR A 118 6.98 0.78 -3.51
CA THR A 118 5.77 0.14 -4.03
C THR A 118 5.06 1.04 -5.03
N SER A 119 4.88 2.33 -4.71
CA SER A 119 4.27 3.30 -5.63
C SER A 119 5.07 3.44 -6.91
N GLN A 120 6.40 3.53 -6.82
CA GLN A 120 7.25 3.66 -8.00
C GLN A 120 7.17 2.44 -8.92
N ARG A 121 7.23 1.22 -8.36
CA ARG A 121 7.27 0.00 -9.17
C ARG A 121 5.91 -0.30 -9.81
N PHE A 122 4.81 -0.28 -9.05
CA PHE A 122 3.47 -0.44 -9.58
C PHE A 122 3.05 0.73 -10.48
N GLY A 123 3.40 1.97 -10.08
CA GLY A 123 3.10 3.17 -10.84
C GLY A 123 3.71 3.19 -12.23
N ARG A 124 4.89 2.59 -12.44
CA ARG A 124 5.48 2.44 -13.78
C ARG A 124 4.58 1.65 -14.72
N GLU A 125 3.95 0.58 -14.25
CA GLU A 125 3.03 -0.22 -15.07
C GLU A 125 1.73 0.55 -15.33
N MET A 126 1.22 1.30 -14.35
CA MET A 126 0.05 2.17 -14.53
C MET A 126 0.32 3.30 -15.53
N ILE A 127 1.49 3.94 -15.47
CA ILE A 127 1.91 4.97 -16.43
C ILE A 127 2.00 4.41 -17.85
N LYS A 128 2.59 3.21 -18.04
CA LYS A 128 2.64 2.52 -19.32
C LYS A 128 1.24 2.23 -19.87
N ALA A 129 0.31 1.87 -18.99
CA ALA A 129 -1.08 1.59 -19.36
C ALA A 129 -1.91 2.87 -19.60
N GLY A 130 -1.40 4.05 -19.23
CA GLY A 130 -2.12 5.32 -19.34
C GLY A 130 -3.28 5.48 -18.37
N GLN A 131 -3.31 4.66 -17.30
CA GLN A 131 -4.34 4.71 -16.25
C GLN A 131 -3.85 4.03 -14.97
N GLY A 132 -4.29 4.51 -13.82
CA GLY A 132 -4.02 3.90 -12.53
C GLY A 132 -4.58 4.73 -11.38
N ARG A 133 -4.72 4.10 -10.22
CA ARG A 133 -5.12 4.76 -8.98
C ARG A 133 -4.24 4.28 -7.85
N LEU A 134 -3.64 5.21 -7.12
CA LEU A 134 -2.87 4.92 -5.93
C LEU A 134 -3.58 5.53 -4.72
N VAL A 135 -3.72 4.73 -3.67
CA VAL A 135 -4.28 5.17 -2.40
C VAL A 135 -3.25 4.91 -1.31
N HIS A 136 -2.87 5.97 -0.62
CA HIS A 136 -1.96 5.88 0.51
C HIS A 136 -2.73 6.10 1.82
N ILE A 137 -2.67 5.12 2.70
CA ILE A 137 -3.29 5.28 4.02
C ILE A 137 -2.42 6.19 4.89
N SER A 138 -3.01 7.31 5.28
CA SER A 138 -2.41 8.33 6.13
C SER A 138 -3.06 8.34 7.54
N THR A 139 -3.07 9.48 8.21
CA THR A 139 -3.66 9.66 9.55
C THR A 139 -3.86 11.14 9.84
N VAL A 140 -4.82 11.49 10.71
CA VAL A 140 -4.97 12.86 11.26
C VAL A 140 -3.68 13.36 11.94
N ALA A 141 -2.91 12.44 12.55
CA ALA A 141 -1.63 12.78 13.17
C ALA A 141 -0.58 13.29 12.15
N SER A 142 -0.82 13.19 10.85
CA SER A 142 0.01 13.80 9.80
C SER A 142 -0.14 15.31 9.68
N HIS A 143 -1.22 15.85 10.22
CA HIS A 143 -1.55 17.29 10.20
C HIS A 143 -1.60 17.89 11.59
N SER A 144 -1.95 17.10 12.60
CA SER A 144 -2.08 17.54 13.99
C SER A 144 -1.15 16.73 14.89
N PRO A 145 -0.29 17.37 15.69
CA PRO A 145 0.64 16.63 16.56
C PRO A 145 -0.10 15.74 17.55
N GLU A 146 0.31 14.47 17.61
CA GLU A 146 -0.12 13.52 18.62
C GLU A 146 1.07 13.15 19.50
N THR A 147 0.92 13.31 20.81
CA THR A 147 2.00 13.06 21.78
C THR A 147 2.48 11.61 21.68
N PHE A 148 3.79 11.40 21.70
CA PHE A 148 4.49 10.11 21.60
C PHE A 148 4.41 9.40 20.25
N SER A 149 3.73 9.95 19.23
CA SER A 149 3.67 9.37 17.89
C SER A 149 4.58 10.06 16.87
N GLY A 150 5.56 10.82 17.31
CA GLY A 150 6.34 11.76 16.49
C GLY A 150 6.96 11.15 15.22
N VAL A 151 7.59 9.99 15.30
CA VAL A 151 8.16 9.33 14.11
C VAL A 151 7.06 8.86 13.15
N TYR A 152 6.00 8.27 13.66
CA TYR A 152 4.86 7.83 12.84
C TYR A 152 4.21 9.02 12.13
N SER A 153 3.88 10.07 12.87
CA SER A 153 3.31 11.31 12.33
C SER A 153 4.19 11.94 11.26
N SER A 154 5.52 11.98 11.49
CA SER A 154 6.49 12.48 10.52
C SER A 154 6.49 11.67 9.22
N THR A 155 6.40 10.33 9.30
CA THR A 155 6.31 9.50 8.09
C THR A 155 5.03 9.74 7.31
N LYS A 156 3.89 9.88 8.01
CA LYS A 156 2.59 10.09 7.36
C LYS A 156 2.45 11.50 6.75
N ALA A 157 3.06 12.52 7.36
CA ALA A 157 3.21 13.83 6.73
C ALA A 157 4.06 13.74 5.45
N GLY A 158 5.15 12.95 5.48
CA GLY A 158 5.96 12.65 4.30
C GLY A 158 5.15 11.94 3.20
N VAL A 159 4.35 10.95 3.57
CA VAL A 159 3.44 10.24 2.64
C VAL A 159 2.44 11.21 2.00
N ASN A 160 1.85 12.12 2.76
CA ASN A 160 0.91 13.12 2.22
C ASN A 160 1.59 14.02 1.18
N MET A 161 2.81 14.50 1.45
CA MET A 161 3.56 15.31 0.48
C MET A 161 3.97 14.48 -0.73
N MET A 162 4.46 13.26 -0.55
CA MET A 162 4.80 12.35 -1.65
C MET A 162 3.59 12.10 -2.56
N SER A 163 2.41 11.87 -1.99
CA SER A 163 1.17 11.68 -2.77
C SER A 163 0.86 12.88 -3.65
N LYS A 164 1.03 14.10 -3.13
CA LYS A 164 0.84 15.34 -3.90
C LYS A 164 1.86 15.46 -5.05
N MET A 165 3.12 15.10 -4.80
CA MET A 165 4.16 15.11 -5.83
C MET A 165 3.88 14.10 -6.93
N LEU A 166 3.55 12.86 -6.56
CA LEU A 166 3.20 11.82 -7.52
C LEU A 166 1.94 12.18 -8.33
N ALA A 167 0.93 12.79 -7.69
CA ALA A 167 -0.27 13.28 -8.38
C ALA A 167 0.06 14.35 -9.43
N ALA A 168 0.94 15.28 -9.10
CA ALA A 168 1.37 16.33 -10.04
C ALA A 168 2.18 15.75 -11.21
N GLU A 169 3.07 14.79 -10.95
CA GLU A 169 3.93 14.19 -11.99
C GLU A 169 3.21 13.15 -12.84
N TRP A 170 2.32 12.35 -12.26
CA TRP A 170 1.69 11.21 -12.94
C TRP A 170 0.27 11.47 -13.43
N GLY A 171 -0.36 12.59 -12.99
CA GLY A 171 -1.66 13.02 -13.48
C GLY A 171 -1.76 13.11 -15.01
N PRO A 172 -0.76 13.69 -15.72
CA PRO A 172 -0.76 13.74 -17.18
C PRO A 172 -0.78 12.36 -17.87
N TYR A 173 -0.40 11.30 -17.14
CA TYR A 173 -0.43 9.91 -17.64
C TYR A 173 -1.69 9.15 -17.22
N GLY A 174 -2.72 9.84 -16.70
CA GLY A 174 -3.97 9.20 -16.29
C GLY A 174 -3.91 8.48 -14.94
N CYS A 175 -2.87 8.75 -14.12
CA CYS A 175 -2.76 8.18 -12.78
C CYS A 175 -3.30 9.14 -11.73
N LEU A 176 -4.29 8.67 -10.97
CA LEU A 176 -4.90 9.42 -9.86
C LEU A 176 -4.29 8.96 -8.52
N LEU A 177 -4.03 9.88 -7.64
CA LEU A 177 -3.51 9.59 -6.31
C LEU A 177 -4.42 10.18 -5.24
N TYR A 178 -4.66 9.38 -4.22
CA TYR A 178 -5.49 9.74 -3.06
C TYR A 178 -4.71 9.45 -1.77
N THR A 179 -4.88 10.31 -0.78
CA THR A 179 -4.58 9.98 0.62
C THR A 179 -5.90 9.79 1.34
N SER A 180 -6.06 8.68 2.04
CA SER A 180 -7.16 8.50 2.97
C SER A 180 -6.67 8.89 4.36
N ASP A 181 -7.30 9.90 4.92
CA ASP A 181 -7.20 10.19 6.34
C ASP A 181 -8.45 9.58 6.99
N ALA A 182 -8.26 8.58 7.84
CA ALA A 182 -9.36 7.80 8.42
C ALA A 182 -10.27 8.61 9.37
N ALA A 183 -10.15 9.92 9.40
CA ALA A 183 -10.89 10.83 10.28
C ALA A 183 -11.68 11.93 9.56
N ASP A 184 -11.75 11.92 8.24
CA ASP A 184 -12.52 12.90 7.48
C ASP A 184 -13.95 12.43 7.11
N ASP A 185 -14.49 11.44 7.85
CA ASP A 185 -15.90 11.01 7.75
C ASP A 185 -16.74 11.55 8.91
#